data_b878f8ece3cc1877ece7b3d8890d8dfc
#
_entry.id   b878f8ece3cc1877ece7b3d8890d8dfc
#
_cell.length_a   1.000
_cell.length_b   1.000
_cell.length_c   1.000
_cell.angle_alpha   90.00
_cell.angle_beta   90.00
_cell.angle_gamma   90.00
#
_symmetry.space_group_name_H-M   'P 1'
#
loop_
_entity.id
_entity.type
_entity.pdbx_description
1 polymer ?
#
loop_
_entity_poly.entity_id
_entity_poly.type
_entity_poly.pdbx_seq_one_letter_code
_entity_poly.pdbx_strand_id
1 'polypeptide(L)'
;GSVRLYKRQAYPCLEIEKDRDLAFSYTSKGNLVGVISNGTAVLGLGDIGTLASKPVMEGKALLFKSFADIDVFDIEVDRTEVEGFVEAVKAISSTFGGINLEDIKAPECFEIERRLKEELDIPVMHDDQHGTAIISGAALINGLDVVDKKIGEITVVISGAGASAISCARHYVRLGVERSRIL
;
A
#
# COMPACT_ATOMS: atom_id res chain seq x y z
N GLY A 1 -36.02 -14.31 15.43
CA GLY A 1 -34.60 -13.98 15.71
C GLY A 1 -34.02 -12.90 14.79
N SER A 2 -34.28 -12.95 13.48
CA SER A 2 -33.64 -12.04 12.49
C SER A 2 -34.05 -10.56 12.62
N VAL A 3 -35.31 -10.28 12.92
CA VAL A 3 -35.84 -8.91 13.06
C VAL A 3 -35.21 -8.15 14.26
N ARG A 4 -34.83 -8.86 15.32
CA ARG A 4 -34.18 -8.24 16.49
C ARG A 4 -32.71 -7.89 16.23
N LEU A 5 -31.99 -8.63 15.39
CA LEU A 5 -30.63 -8.30 14.98
C LEU A 5 -30.61 -6.99 14.15
N TYR A 6 -31.50 -6.86 13.18
CA TYR A 6 -31.58 -5.67 12.33
C TYR A 6 -31.90 -4.38 13.12
N LYS A 7 -32.74 -4.47 14.14
CA LYS A 7 -33.06 -3.32 15.00
C LYS A 7 -31.89 -2.89 15.90
N ARG A 8 -30.93 -3.78 16.23
CA ARG A 8 -29.78 -3.46 17.05
C ARG A 8 -28.69 -2.70 16.29
N GLN A 9 -28.63 -2.83 14.96
CA GLN A 9 -27.66 -2.14 14.11
C GLN A 9 -28.03 -0.68 13.86
N ALA A 10 -29.30 -0.29 14.05
CA ALA A 10 -29.73 1.10 13.89
C ALA A 10 -29.05 2.04 14.90
N TYR A 11 -28.79 1.58 16.13
CA TYR A 11 -28.15 2.40 17.16
C TYR A 11 -26.71 2.78 16.79
N PRO A 12 -25.80 1.86 16.43
CA PRO A 12 -24.48 2.21 15.93
C PRO A 12 -24.52 3.14 14.70
N CYS A 13 -25.46 2.96 13.78
CA CYS A 13 -25.60 3.85 12.62
C CYS A 13 -25.87 5.31 13.04
N LEU A 14 -26.78 5.52 13.98
CA LEU A 14 -27.10 6.87 14.49
C LEU A 14 -25.94 7.50 15.27
N GLU A 15 -25.12 6.71 15.94
CA GLU A 15 -23.92 7.20 16.62
C GLU A 15 -22.83 7.59 15.62
N ILE A 16 -22.61 6.76 14.59
CA ILE A 16 -21.63 7.06 13.52
C ILE A 16 -22.06 8.29 12.70
N GLU A 17 -23.37 8.50 12.50
CA GLU A 17 -23.90 9.70 11.83
C GLU A 17 -23.51 10.99 12.58
N LYS A 18 -23.48 10.94 13.92
CA LYS A 18 -23.11 12.07 14.78
C LYS A 18 -21.59 12.24 14.90
N ASP A 19 -20.88 11.14 14.97
CA ASP A 19 -19.43 11.08 15.13
C ASP A 19 -18.86 9.98 14.21
N ARG A 20 -18.27 10.39 13.08
CA ARG A 20 -17.75 9.49 12.04
C ARG A 20 -16.61 8.60 12.51
N ASP A 21 -15.85 9.03 13.53
CA ASP A 21 -14.71 8.26 14.05
C ASP A 21 -15.17 6.99 14.78
N LEU A 22 -16.40 6.95 15.24
CA LEU A 22 -17.00 5.74 15.82
C LEU A 22 -17.11 4.58 14.80
N ALA A 23 -17.04 4.86 13.50
CA ALA A 23 -16.98 3.80 12.49
C ALA A 23 -15.79 2.85 12.69
N PHE A 24 -14.65 3.35 13.18
CA PHE A 24 -13.47 2.54 13.49
C PHE A 24 -13.68 1.60 14.69
N SER A 25 -14.56 1.96 15.61
CA SER A 25 -14.87 1.16 16.81
C SER A 25 -16.05 0.23 16.64
N TYR A 26 -17.06 0.63 15.85
CA TYR A 26 -18.34 -0.09 15.73
C TYR A 26 -18.43 -0.97 14.49
N THR A 27 -17.47 -0.88 13.56
CA THR A 27 -17.45 -1.68 12.33
C THR A 27 -16.09 -2.33 12.11
N SER A 28 -16.00 -3.19 11.10
CA SER A 28 -14.73 -3.78 10.66
C SER A 28 -13.72 -2.76 10.10
N LYS A 29 -14.13 -1.52 9.81
CA LYS A 29 -13.27 -0.46 9.27
C LYS A 29 -11.98 -0.27 10.09
N GLY A 30 -12.04 -0.45 11.41
CA GLY A 30 -10.88 -0.30 12.31
C GLY A 30 -9.75 -1.30 12.08
N ASN A 31 -10.03 -2.43 11.43
CA ASN A 31 -9.03 -3.48 11.14
C ASN A 31 -9.13 -4.00 9.69
N LEU A 32 -9.69 -3.23 8.76
CA LEU A 32 -9.88 -3.65 7.37
C LEU A 32 -9.06 -2.79 6.42
N VAL A 33 -8.17 -3.43 5.65
CA VAL A 33 -7.36 -2.80 4.60
C VAL A 33 -7.87 -3.22 3.22
N GLY A 34 -7.94 -2.26 2.30
CA GLY A 34 -8.11 -2.56 0.87
C GLY A 34 -6.75 -2.80 0.22
N VAL A 35 -6.48 -3.99 -0.29
CA VAL A 35 -5.36 -4.25 -1.21
C VAL A 35 -5.86 -3.99 -2.62
N ILE A 36 -5.39 -2.92 -3.25
CA ILE A 36 -5.96 -2.43 -4.51
C ILE A 36 -4.89 -2.41 -5.59
N SER A 37 -5.21 -3.03 -6.73
CA SER A 37 -4.31 -3.18 -7.88
C SER A 37 -5.04 -2.93 -9.19
N ASN A 38 -4.29 -2.62 -10.25
CA ASN A 38 -4.77 -2.74 -11.63
C ASN A 38 -3.98 -3.79 -12.45
N GLY A 39 -3.09 -4.53 -11.81
CA GLY A 39 -2.34 -5.62 -12.41
C GLY A 39 -1.36 -5.21 -13.52
N THR A 40 -0.88 -3.95 -13.50
CA THR A 40 -0.01 -3.42 -14.56
C THR A 40 1.48 -3.62 -14.32
N ALA A 41 1.90 -4.09 -13.13
CA ALA A 41 3.31 -4.33 -12.80
C ALA A 41 3.47 -5.51 -11.83
N VAL A 42 2.89 -6.65 -12.17
CA VAL A 42 2.97 -7.86 -11.34
C VAL A 42 4.38 -8.41 -11.38
N LEU A 43 4.97 -8.69 -10.21
CA LEU A 43 6.36 -9.09 -10.05
C LEU A 43 6.72 -10.29 -10.93
N GLY A 44 7.70 -10.09 -11.83
CA GLY A 44 8.19 -11.11 -12.75
C GLY A 44 7.30 -11.41 -13.96
N LEU A 45 6.08 -10.86 -14.00
CA LEU A 45 5.09 -11.11 -15.07
C LEU A 45 4.74 -9.85 -15.88
N GLY A 46 4.90 -8.65 -15.29
CA GLY A 46 4.60 -7.38 -15.93
C GLY A 46 3.12 -7.05 -15.96
N ASP A 47 2.66 -6.45 -17.06
CA ASP A 47 1.26 -6.05 -17.26
C ASP A 47 0.44 -7.26 -17.72
N ILE A 48 -0.23 -7.91 -16.77
CA ILE A 48 -1.09 -9.08 -17.00
C ILE A 48 -2.57 -8.80 -16.79
N GLY A 49 -2.90 -7.58 -16.36
CA GLY A 49 -4.26 -7.13 -16.12
C GLY A 49 -4.87 -7.62 -14.80
N THR A 50 -6.03 -7.09 -14.51
CA THR A 50 -6.73 -7.26 -13.24
C THR A 50 -7.08 -8.70 -12.91
N LEU A 51 -7.67 -9.43 -13.85
CA LEU A 51 -8.14 -10.80 -13.59
C LEU A 51 -6.99 -11.76 -13.31
N ALA A 52 -5.88 -11.64 -14.07
CA ALA A 52 -4.75 -12.53 -13.91
C ALA A 52 -3.88 -12.18 -12.67
N SER A 53 -3.93 -10.95 -12.19
CA SER A 53 -3.23 -10.52 -10.97
C SER A 53 -3.94 -10.95 -9.67
N LYS A 54 -5.22 -11.30 -9.73
CA LYS A 54 -6.03 -11.62 -8.55
C LYS A 54 -5.40 -12.66 -7.60
N PRO A 55 -4.81 -13.78 -8.04
CA PRO A 55 -4.20 -14.75 -7.12
C PRO A 55 -3.05 -14.14 -6.30
N VAL A 56 -2.32 -13.16 -6.84
CA VAL A 56 -1.25 -12.45 -6.12
C VAL A 56 -1.86 -11.56 -5.03
N MET A 57 -2.95 -10.87 -5.34
CA MET A 57 -3.65 -10.00 -4.38
C MET A 57 -4.29 -10.79 -3.24
N GLU A 58 -4.90 -11.95 -3.53
CA GLU A 58 -5.38 -12.88 -2.50
C GLU A 58 -4.22 -13.39 -1.61
N GLY A 59 -3.06 -13.68 -2.21
CA GLY A 59 -1.85 -14.02 -1.47
C GLY A 59 -1.39 -12.90 -0.55
N LYS A 60 -1.41 -11.64 -1.03
CA LYS A 60 -1.12 -10.47 -0.22
C LYS A 60 -2.08 -10.32 0.96
N ALA A 61 -3.37 -10.52 0.73
CA ALA A 61 -4.39 -10.52 1.79
C ALA A 61 -4.10 -11.55 2.89
N LEU A 62 -3.68 -12.77 2.49
CA LEU A 62 -3.28 -13.80 3.42
C LEU A 62 -2.06 -13.39 4.27
N LEU A 63 -1.08 -12.71 3.69
CA LEU A 63 0.10 -12.23 4.43
C LEU A 63 -0.28 -11.15 5.46
N PHE A 64 -1.13 -10.20 5.10
CA PHE A 64 -1.67 -9.22 6.06
C PHE A 64 -2.34 -9.90 7.25
N LYS A 65 -3.18 -10.91 6.98
CA LYS A 65 -3.86 -11.65 8.06
C LYS A 65 -2.89 -12.46 8.89
N SER A 66 -1.95 -13.17 8.26
CA SER A 66 -1.03 -14.08 8.94
C SER A 66 0.01 -13.36 9.81
N PHE A 67 0.52 -12.21 9.36
CA PHE A 67 1.61 -11.52 10.04
C PHE A 67 1.16 -10.35 10.93
N ALA A 68 0.03 -9.73 10.63
CA ALA A 68 -0.43 -8.54 11.32
C ALA A 68 -1.85 -8.66 11.90
N ASP A 69 -2.54 -9.77 11.66
CA ASP A 69 -3.95 -9.98 12.02
C ASP A 69 -4.89 -8.89 11.46
N ILE A 70 -4.54 -8.34 10.30
CA ILE A 70 -5.33 -7.34 9.57
C ILE A 70 -6.23 -8.06 8.57
N ASP A 71 -7.51 -7.72 8.58
CA ASP A 71 -8.46 -8.20 7.60
C ASP A 71 -8.29 -7.43 6.28
N VAL A 72 -8.48 -8.11 5.16
CA VAL A 72 -8.26 -7.52 3.82
C VAL A 72 -9.39 -7.88 2.88
N PHE A 73 -9.79 -6.90 2.07
CA PHE A 73 -10.41 -7.14 0.77
C PHE A 73 -9.43 -6.80 -0.34
N ASP A 74 -9.15 -7.76 -1.21
CA ASP A 74 -8.42 -7.52 -2.46
C ASP A 74 -9.39 -7.03 -3.53
N ILE A 75 -9.02 -5.94 -4.21
CA ILE A 75 -9.86 -5.27 -5.19
C ILE A 75 -9.03 -4.94 -6.44
N GLU A 76 -9.39 -5.58 -7.53
CA GLU A 76 -8.78 -5.34 -8.83
C GLU A 76 -9.61 -4.32 -9.61
N VAL A 77 -9.01 -3.15 -9.84
CA VAL A 77 -9.65 -2.02 -10.53
C VAL A 77 -9.24 -2.01 -11.99
N ASP A 78 -10.17 -2.29 -12.89
CA ASP A 78 -9.94 -2.28 -14.34
C ASP A 78 -9.91 -0.84 -14.89
N ARG A 79 -8.90 -0.08 -14.44
CA ARG A 79 -8.54 1.26 -14.89
C ARG A 79 -7.02 1.40 -14.90
N THR A 80 -6.46 1.75 -16.04
CA THR A 80 -5.02 1.96 -16.21
C THR A 80 -4.63 3.43 -16.15
N GLU A 81 -5.56 4.31 -16.46
CA GLU A 81 -5.40 5.76 -16.38
C GLU A 81 -5.56 6.25 -14.92
N VAL A 82 -4.71 7.21 -14.54
CA VAL A 82 -4.61 7.73 -13.16
C VAL A 82 -5.96 8.24 -12.64
N GLU A 83 -6.68 9.04 -13.44
CA GLU A 83 -7.94 9.65 -13.03
C GLU A 83 -9.00 8.61 -12.68
N GLY A 84 -9.27 7.67 -13.59
CA GLY A 84 -10.29 6.65 -13.38
C GLY A 84 -9.94 5.70 -12.23
N PHE A 85 -8.65 5.39 -12.04
CA PHE A 85 -8.21 4.58 -10.91
C PHE A 85 -8.42 5.31 -9.57
N VAL A 86 -7.98 6.56 -9.47
CA VAL A 86 -8.14 7.38 -8.25
C VAL A 86 -9.61 7.54 -7.89
N GLU A 87 -10.47 7.88 -8.86
CA GLU A 87 -11.90 8.03 -8.60
C GLU A 87 -12.57 6.71 -8.14
N ALA A 88 -12.19 5.58 -8.71
CA ALA A 88 -12.70 4.28 -8.28
C ALA A 88 -12.30 3.97 -6.83
N VAL A 89 -11.04 4.20 -6.46
CA VAL A 89 -10.54 3.98 -5.09
C VAL A 89 -11.23 4.92 -4.09
N LYS A 90 -11.38 6.19 -4.43
CA LYS A 90 -12.10 7.16 -3.60
C LYS A 90 -13.54 6.74 -3.34
N ALA A 91 -14.23 6.24 -4.36
CA ALA A 91 -15.63 5.82 -4.25
C ALA A 91 -15.84 4.69 -3.23
N ILE A 92 -14.84 3.83 -3.00
CA ILE A 92 -14.92 2.70 -2.05
C ILE A 92 -14.16 2.92 -0.74
N SER A 93 -13.40 4.01 -0.62
CA SER A 93 -12.48 4.25 0.50
C SER A 93 -13.14 4.29 1.87
N SER A 94 -14.41 4.67 1.94
CA SER A 94 -15.18 4.70 3.20
C SER A 94 -15.27 3.33 3.89
N THR A 95 -15.11 2.24 3.15
CA THR A 95 -15.14 0.86 3.67
C THR A 95 -13.89 0.54 4.51
N PHE A 96 -12.74 1.14 4.19
CA PHE A 96 -11.45 0.73 4.69
C PHE A 96 -10.89 1.66 5.77
N GLY A 97 -10.12 1.09 6.70
CA GLY A 97 -9.29 1.83 7.64
C GLY A 97 -7.94 2.24 7.06
N GLY A 98 -7.52 1.62 5.96
CA GLY A 98 -6.32 1.94 5.20
C GLY A 98 -6.32 1.29 3.83
N ILE A 99 -5.43 1.73 2.95
CA ILE A 99 -5.27 1.22 1.58
C ILE A 99 -3.81 0.85 1.33
N ASN A 100 -3.59 -0.36 0.85
CA ASN A 100 -2.35 -0.83 0.26
C ASN A 100 -2.52 -0.88 -1.27
N LEU A 101 -1.80 -0.04 -1.98
CA LEU A 101 -1.69 -0.12 -3.44
C LEU A 101 -0.63 -1.16 -3.79
N GLU A 102 -0.92 -2.02 -4.76
CA GLU A 102 -0.06 -3.14 -5.14
C GLU A 102 0.03 -3.29 -6.65
N ASP A 103 1.21 -3.63 -7.17
CA ASP A 103 1.45 -4.00 -8.57
C ASP A 103 0.94 -2.97 -9.61
N ILE A 104 1.09 -1.69 -9.29
CA ILE A 104 0.77 -0.57 -10.17
C ILE A 104 2.06 -0.05 -10.80
N LYS A 105 2.12 0.00 -12.13
CA LYS A 105 3.33 0.42 -12.85
C LYS A 105 3.73 1.87 -12.59
N ALA A 106 5.03 2.12 -12.70
CA ALA A 106 5.56 3.47 -12.78
C ALA A 106 5.47 3.99 -14.24
N PRO A 107 5.26 5.31 -14.44
CA PRO A 107 5.23 6.36 -13.43
C PRO A 107 3.88 6.59 -12.76
N GLU A 108 2.79 5.97 -13.23
CA GLU A 108 1.43 6.21 -12.78
C GLU A 108 1.25 5.98 -11.28
N CYS A 109 1.92 4.98 -10.71
CA CYS A 109 1.83 4.65 -9.28
C CYS A 109 2.24 5.82 -8.37
N PHE A 110 3.18 6.67 -8.79
CA PHE A 110 3.63 7.82 -8.00
C PHE A 110 2.52 8.87 -7.86
N GLU A 111 1.83 9.15 -8.96
CA GLU A 111 0.75 10.14 -8.99
C GLU A 111 -0.50 9.61 -8.31
N ILE A 112 -0.85 8.34 -8.53
CA ILE A 112 -1.97 7.67 -7.86
C ILE A 112 -1.80 7.73 -6.33
N GLU A 113 -0.63 7.32 -5.83
CA GLU A 113 -0.37 7.33 -4.39
C GLU A 113 -0.41 8.75 -3.81
N ARG A 114 0.24 9.72 -4.50
CA ARG A 114 0.25 11.12 -4.06
C ARG A 114 -1.17 11.67 -3.92
N ARG A 115 -2.00 11.49 -4.94
CA ARG A 115 -3.38 11.98 -4.96
C ARG A 115 -4.23 11.34 -3.88
N LEU A 116 -4.18 10.01 -3.76
CA LEU A 116 -4.96 9.32 -2.74
C LEU A 116 -4.55 9.71 -1.31
N LYS A 117 -3.26 9.97 -1.06
CA LYS A 117 -2.80 10.52 0.22
C LYS A 117 -3.29 11.94 0.51
N GLU A 118 -3.46 12.75 -0.52
CA GLU A 118 -3.95 14.13 -0.38
C GLU A 118 -5.48 14.22 -0.29
N GLU A 119 -6.18 13.28 -0.93
CA GLU A 119 -7.63 13.33 -1.10
C GLU A 119 -8.39 12.40 -0.14
N LEU A 120 -7.71 11.53 0.63
CA LEU A 120 -8.33 10.62 1.60
C LEU A 120 -7.85 10.87 3.02
N ASP A 121 -8.75 10.70 3.99
CA ASP A 121 -8.48 10.85 5.42
C ASP A 121 -8.01 9.53 6.09
N ILE A 122 -7.63 8.51 5.31
CA ILE A 122 -7.12 7.22 5.78
C ILE A 122 -5.71 6.98 5.26
N PRO A 123 -4.87 6.20 5.95
CA PRO A 123 -3.54 5.84 5.46
C PRO A 123 -3.57 5.17 4.09
N VAL A 124 -2.70 5.63 3.18
CA VAL A 124 -2.48 5.04 1.86
C VAL A 124 -1.00 4.77 1.69
N MET A 125 -0.64 3.56 1.25
CA MET A 125 0.73 3.15 0.97
C MET A 125 0.79 2.37 -0.34
N HIS A 126 1.81 2.60 -1.15
CA HIS A 126 2.16 1.74 -2.29
C HIS A 126 3.33 0.84 -1.88
N ASP A 127 3.07 -0.46 -1.75
CA ASP A 127 4.03 -1.40 -1.16
C ASP A 127 5.29 -1.58 -2.01
N ASP A 128 5.17 -1.65 -3.33
CA ASP A 128 6.32 -1.73 -4.24
C ASP A 128 7.30 -0.56 -4.09
N GLN A 129 6.80 0.60 -3.69
CA GLN A 129 7.66 1.74 -3.38
C GLN A 129 8.22 1.64 -1.96
N HIS A 130 7.34 1.58 -0.96
CA HIS A 130 7.71 1.84 0.43
C HIS A 130 8.07 0.56 1.18
N GLY A 131 7.37 -0.57 0.94
CA GLY A 131 7.69 -1.85 1.55
C GLY A 131 9.09 -2.32 1.14
N THR A 132 9.37 -2.29 -0.16
CA THR A 132 10.70 -2.64 -0.71
C THR A 132 11.79 -1.72 -0.17
N ALA A 133 11.54 -0.40 -0.10
CA ALA A 133 12.51 0.55 0.44
C ALA A 133 12.80 0.31 1.92
N ILE A 134 11.79 0.02 2.73
CA ILE A 134 11.93 -0.23 4.16
C ILE A 134 12.76 -1.50 4.41
N ILE A 135 12.39 -2.61 3.78
CA ILE A 135 13.08 -3.88 4.03
C ILE A 135 14.51 -3.88 3.50
N SER A 136 14.75 -3.28 2.32
CA SER A 136 16.09 -3.17 1.77
C SER A 136 16.96 -2.19 2.56
N GLY A 137 16.38 -1.11 3.10
CA GLY A 137 17.05 -0.21 4.01
C GLY A 137 17.49 -0.89 5.30
N ALA A 138 16.61 -1.70 5.90
CA ALA A 138 16.94 -2.51 7.07
C ALA A 138 18.08 -3.50 6.78
N ALA A 139 18.02 -4.19 5.63
CA ALA A 139 19.08 -5.08 5.19
C ALA A 139 20.42 -4.34 4.97
N LEU A 140 20.37 -3.14 4.39
CA LEU A 140 21.55 -2.32 4.17
C LEU A 140 22.22 -1.95 5.50
N ILE A 141 21.45 -1.44 6.47
CA ILE A 141 21.97 -1.03 7.79
C ILE A 141 22.64 -2.22 8.48
N ASN A 142 21.93 -3.36 8.58
CA ASN A 142 22.46 -4.55 9.23
C ASN A 142 23.68 -5.14 8.47
N GLY A 143 23.66 -5.09 7.14
CA GLY A 143 24.80 -5.53 6.33
C GLY A 143 26.04 -4.67 6.55
N LEU A 144 25.87 -3.36 6.73
CA LEU A 144 26.99 -2.44 7.04
C LEU A 144 27.60 -2.72 8.40
N ASP A 145 26.77 -3.03 9.41
CA ASP A 145 27.25 -3.42 10.74
C ASP A 145 28.07 -4.72 10.68
N VAL A 146 27.63 -5.70 9.88
CA VAL A 146 28.35 -6.98 9.73
C VAL A 146 29.74 -6.80 9.10
N VAL A 147 29.88 -5.84 8.16
CA VAL A 147 31.15 -5.62 7.43
C VAL A 147 31.92 -4.42 7.95
N ASP A 148 31.51 -3.83 9.05
CA ASP A 148 32.12 -2.64 9.69
C ASP A 148 32.35 -1.48 8.73
N LYS A 149 31.32 -1.12 7.94
CA LYS A 149 31.35 0.00 7.01
C LYS A 149 30.40 1.12 7.40
N LYS A 150 30.79 2.36 7.15
CA LYS A 150 29.93 3.52 7.37
C LYS A 150 29.06 3.80 6.16
N ILE A 151 27.81 4.12 6.40
CA ILE A 151 26.81 4.36 5.36
C ILE A 151 27.16 5.51 4.40
N GLY A 152 27.83 6.55 4.87
CA GLY A 152 28.29 7.68 4.03
C GLY A 152 29.47 7.34 3.13
N GLU A 153 30.16 6.21 3.34
CA GLU A 153 31.36 5.82 2.59
C GLU A 153 31.08 4.82 1.47
N ILE A 154 29.89 4.22 1.43
CA ILE A 154 29.54 3.21 0.44
C ILE A 154 29.10 3.81 -0.89
N THR A 155 29.24 3.02 -1.94
CA THR A 155 28.64 3.30 -3.26
C THR A 155 27.54 2.27 -3.50
N VAL A 156 26.37 2.75 -3.90
CA VAL A 156 25.21 1.91 -4.23
C VAL A 156 25.00 1.94 -5.73
N VAL A 157 24.93 0.76 -6.34
CA VAL A 157 24.60 0.61 -7.77
C VAL A 157 23.19 0.04 -7.89
N ILE A 158 22.33 0.76 -8.63
CA ILE A 158 20.94 0.37 -8.83
C ILE A 158 20.73 0.02 -10.30
N SER A 159 20.35 -1.23 -10.57
CA SER A 159 20.00 -1.66 -11.92
C SER A 159 18.49 -1.59 -12.10
N GLY A 160 18.01 -0.54 -12.78
CA GLY A 160 16.59 -0.30 -13.05
C GLY A 160 16.11 1.06 -12.58
N ALA A 161 14.91 1.48 -13.05
CA ALA A 161 14.30 2.76 -12.74
C ALA A 161 12.78 2.63 -12.47
N GLY A 162 12.32 1.47 -12.00
CA GLY A 162 10.94 1.23 -11.62
C GLY A 162 10.58 1.87 -10.28
N ALA A 163 9.35 1.62 -9.83
CA ALA A 163 8.80 2.18 -8.58
C ALA A 163 9.70 1.89 -7.37
N SER A 164 10.11 0.64 -7.19
CA SER A 164 10.98 0.21 -6.07
C SER A 164 12.37 0.81 -6.14
N ALA A 165 13.02 0.80 -7.32
CA ALA A 165 14.38 1.32 -7.49
C ALA A 165 14.47 2.80 -7.11
N ILE A 166 13.53 3.62 -7.60
CA ILE A 166 13.47 5.06 -7.30
C ILE A 166 13.20 5.29 -5.80
N SER A 167 12.30 4.52 -5.21
CA SER A 167 11.96 4.64 -3.79
C SER A 167 13.11 4.21 -2.89
N CYS A 168 13.79 3.12 -3.21
CA CYS A 168 14.99 2.66 -2.51
C CYS A 168 16.10 3.71 -2.57
N ALA A 169 16.41 4.27 -3.75
CA ALA A 169 17.42 5.32 -3.89
C ALA A 169 17.14 6.52 -2.98
N ARG A 170 15.89 7.00 -2.97
CA ARG A 170 15.45 8.10 -2.09
C ARG A 170 15.57 7.74 -0.62
N HIS A 171 15.21 6.51 -0.27
CA HIS A 171 15.28 6.02 1.11
C HIS A 171 16.74 5.91 1.59
N TYR A 172 17.65 5.37 0.77
CA TYR A 172 19.05 5.25 1.12
C TYR A 172 19.73 6.61 1.35
N VAL A 173 19.38 7.64 0.56
CA VAL A 173 19.83 9.01 0.84
C VAL A 173 19.33 9.49 2.21
N ARG A 174 18.09 9.21 2.58
CA ARG A 174 17.54 9.56 3.91
C ARG A 174 18.25 8.81 5.05
N LEU A 175 18.73 7.60 4.80
CA LEU A 175 19.50 6.81 5.76
C LEU A 175 20.96 7.28 5.90
N GLY A 176 21.45 8.10 4.98
CA GLY A 176 22.80 8.70 5.05
C GLY A 176 23.76 8.33 3.91
N VAL A 177 23.29 7.61 2.89
CA VAL A 177 24.11 7.42 1.67
C VAL A 177 24.24 8.74 0.94
N GLU A 178 25.46 9.13 0.58
CA GLU A 178 25.68 10.33 -0.23
C GLU A 178 25.02 10.18 -1.60
N ARG A 179 24.24 11.19 -2.01
CA ARG A 179 23.51 11.17 -3.28
C ARG A 179 24.43 10.96 -4.50
N SER A 180 25.64 11.52 -4.47
CA SER A 180 26.67 11.35 -5.51
C SER A 180 27.22 9.93 -5.63
N ARG A 181 26.96 9.08 -4.64
CA ARG A 181 27.40 7.68 -4.58
C ARG A 181 26.29 6.69 -4.92
N ILE A 182 25.14 7.15 -5.42
CA ILE A 182 24.09 6.30 -6.00
C ILE A 182 24.19 6.38 -7.53
N LEU A 183 24.48 5.24 -8.16
CA LEU A 183 24.73 5.08 -9.59
C LEU A 183 23.66 4.23 -10.26
#